data_f9049e91ae3a481a3256faf27e1d6a27
#
_entry.id   f9049e91ae3a481a3256faf27e1d6a27
#
_cell.length_a   1.000
_cell.length_b   1.000
_cell.length_c   1.000
_cell.angle_alpha   90.00
_cell.angle_beta   90.00
_cell.angle_gamma   90.00
#
_symmetry.space_group_name_H-M   'P 1'
#
loop_
_entity.id
_entity.type
_entity.pdbx_description
1 polymer ?
#
loop_
_entity_poly.entity_id
_entity_poly.type
_entity_poly.pdbx_seq_one_letter_code
_entity_poly.pdbx_strand_id
1 'polypeptide(L)'
;KKDDAISALGIKELFINTLLAQKGRLNASNIHRVLNYELAKNGKLDLKDFLGKKDEFISYECVLRSMKKYLKENKLIKNIILHGEDGAISRHLPALGVSNWKVSTINEIVEIDASPLDAICKVDFINETYGLKGDECSWHKRYTIISLIDTYSGVASFYLGFSEDSLSIARAIAKYISTYGVPKCIHSDNGKAFLSKNVKALLERLNIDYKAMPAYSGWSKPYVENKFKDLQNSLTANLVG
;
A
#
# COMPACT_ATOMS: atom_id res chain seq x y z
N LYS A 1 40.91 5.58 6.43
CA LYS A 1 39.50 6.04 6.26
C LYS A 1 39.60 7.31 5.43
N LYS A 2 39.16 7.28 4.16
CA LYS A 2 39.00 8.52 3.38
C LYS A 2 37.78 9.21 3.96
N ASP A 3 37.99 10.39 4.55
CA ASP A 3 36.95 11.26 5.01
C ASP A 3 35.95 11.50 3.84
N ASP A 4 34.69 11.48 4.15
CA ASP A 4 33.62 11.72 3.16
C ASP A 4 33.81 13.16 2.65
N ALA A 5 34.06 13.35 1.37
CA ALA A 5 34.33 14.67 0.78
C ALA A 5 33.21 15.69 1.12
N ILE A 6 31.97 15.22 1.32
CA ILE A 6 30.81 16.04 1.76
C ILE A 6 31.07 16.61 3.16
N SER A 7 31.61 15.79 4.07
CA SER A 7 31.93 16.23 5.43
C SER A 7 33.17 17.15 5.45
N ALA A 8 34.20 16.85 4.62
CA ALA A 8 35.38 17.66 4.50
C ALA A 8 35.12 19.08 3.96
N LEU A 9 34.14 19.23 3.07
CA LEU A 9 33.69 20.51 2.52
C LEU A 9 32.71 21.27 3.41
N GLY A 10 32.27 20.68 4.53
CA GLY A 10 31.32 21.31 5.45
C GLY A 10 29.89 21.43 4.92
N ILE A 11 29.53 20.66 3.90
CA ILE A 11 28.23 20.76 3.23
C ILE A 11 27.30 19.58 3.54
N LYS A 12 27.57 18.87 4.62
CA LYS A 12 26.75 17.70 5.02
C LYS A 12 25.28 18.04 5.26
N GLU A 13 25.02 19.17 5.90
CA GLU A 13 23.67 19.64 6.17
C GLU A 13 22.92 19.98 4.87
N LEU A 14 23.58 20.72 3.97
CA LEU A 14 23.03 21.04 2.66
C LEU A 14 22.73 19.76 1.85
N PHE A 15 23.61 18.77 1.89
CA PHE A 15 23.39 17.47 1.25
C PHE A 15 22.14 16.77 1.79
N ILE A 16 21.99 16.71 3.13
CA ILE A 16 20.85 16.08 3.78
C ILE A 16 19.56 16.81 3.41
N ASN A 17 19.55 18.14 3.51
CA ASN A 17 18.38 18.94 3.17
C ASN A 17 17.96 18.78 1.70
N THR A 18 18.93 18.77 0.78
CA THR A 18 18.67 18.53 -0.65
C THR A 18 18.15 17.11 -0.91
N LEU A 19 18.64 16.13 -0.15
CA LEU A 19 18.17 14.75 -0.24
C LEU A 19 16.73 14.61 0.28
N LEU A 20 16.41 15.23 1.42
CA LEU A 20 15.08 15.21 2.02
C LEU A 20 14.03 15.99 1.20
N ALA A 21 14.45 16.99 0.45
CA ALA A 21 13.58 17.74 -0.46
C ALA A 21 13.08 16.91 -1.66
N GLN A 22 13.69 15.76 -1.92
CA GLN A 22 13.27 14.87 -3.00
C GLN A 22 12.01 14.09 -2.57
N LYS A 23 11.03 13.99 -3.45
CA LYS A 23 9.78 13.25 -3.21
C LYS A 23 9.57 12.18 -4.28
N GLY A 24 9.31 10.97 -3.84
CA GLY A 24 8.94 9.84 -4.70
C GLY A 24 10.07 9.25 -5.55
N ARG A 25 11.16 9.99 -5.78
CA ARG A 25 12.29 9.53 -6.61
C ARG A 25 13.62 10.09 -6.15
N LEU A 26 14.61 9.21 -6.00
CA LEU A 26 15.99 9.59 -5.68
C LEU A 26 16.74 9.95 -6.97
N ASN A 27 17.24 11.18 -7.03
CA ASN A 27 17.98 11.70 -8.20
C ASN A 27 19.34 12.30 -7.77
N ALA A 28 20.39 11.49 -7.90
CA ALA A 28 21.74 11.90 -7.55
C ALA A 28 22.28 13.05 -8.44
N SER A 29 21.87 13.12 -9.72
CA SER A 29 22.27 14.21 -10.62
C SER A 29 21.72 15.56 -10.17
N ASN A 30 20.50 15.59 -9.64
CA ASN A 30 19.94 16.82 -9.11
C ASN A 30 20.68 17.27 -7.85
N ILE A 31 20.96 16.33 -6.94
CA ILE A 31 21.72 16.62 -5.71
C ILE A 31 23.10 17.16 -6.10
N HIS A 32 23.81 16.50 -7.01
CA HIS A 32 25.11 16.90 -7.51
C HIS A 32 25.09 18.34 -8.05
N ARG A 33 24.08 18.67 -8.87
CA ARG A 33 23.92 20.01 -9.44
C ARG A 33 23.69 21.08 -8.37
N VAL A 34 22.78 20.82 -7.41
CA VAL A 34 22.46 21.75 -6.34
C VAL A 34 23.68 22.00 -5.45
N LEU A 35 24.40 20.95 -5.07
CA LEU A 35 25.59 21.09 -4.22
C LEU A 35 26.69 21.91 -4.89
N ASN A 36 27.00 21.64 -6.16
CA ASN A 36 28.03 22.40 -6.89
C ASN A 36 27.61 23.85 -7.13
N TYR A 37 26.31 24.09 -7.41
CA TYR A 37 25.76 25.44 -7.54
C TYR A 37 25.93 26.27 -6.24
N GLU A 38 25.55 25.70 -5.11
CA GLU A 38 25.66 26.39 -3.81
C GLU A 38 27.15 26.61 -3.40
N LEU A 39 28.04 25.68 -3.72
CA LEU A 39 29.46 25.86 -3.51
C LEU A 39 30.04 26.97 -4.38
N ALA A 40 29.59 27.08 -5.62
CA ALA A 40 30.01 28.19 -6.52
C ALA A 40 29.43 29.53 -6.02
N LYS A 41 28.18 29.58 -5.61
CA LYS A 41 27.52 30.78 -5.08
C LYS A 41 28.21 31.32 -3.82
N ASN A 42 28.71 30.44 -2.96
CA ASN A 42 29.42 30.81 -1.73
C ASN A 42 30.86 31.26 -1.96
N GLY A 43 31.23 31.59 -3.19
CA GLY A 43 32.52 32.22 -3.53
C GLY A 43 33.72 31.29 -3.49
N LYS A 44 33.51 29.99 -3.49
CA LYS A 44 34.57 28.98 -3.51
C LYS A 44 35.03 28.65 -4.93
N LEU A 45 34.28 29.06 -5.98
CA LEU A 45 34.63 28.96 -7.41
C LEU A 45 34.01 30.10 -8.23
N ASP A 46 34.60 30.42 -9.35
CA ASP A 46 33.97 31.31 -10.33
C ASP A 46 32.84 30.57 -11.05
N LEU A 47 31.66 31.22 -11.12
CA LEU A 47 30.49 30.67 -11.80
C LEU A 47 30.73 30.30 -13.29
N LYS A 48 31.71 30.99 -13.92
CA LYS A 48 32.15 30.73 -15.29
C LYS A 48 32.85 29.38 -15.42
N ASP A 49 33.65 29.01 -14.44
CA ASP A 49 34.39 27.75 -14.40
C ASP A 49 33.45 26.57 -14.16
N PHE A 50 32.40 26.77 -13.32
CA PHE A 50 31.34 25.78 -13.11
C PHE A 50 30.53 25.47 -14.38
N LEU A 51 30.18 26.50 -15.15
CA LEU A 51 29.43 26.33 -16.42
C LEU A 51 30.33 25.74 -17.52
N GLY A 52 31.65 25.91 -17.43
CA GLY A 52 32.63 25.36 -18.39
C GLY A 52 33.00 23.89 -18.17
N LYS A 53 32.47 23.19 -17.19
CA LYS A 53 32.68 21.77 -16.86
C LYS A 53 34.11 21.38 -16.47
N LYS A 54 35.02 22.30 -16.20
CA LYS A 54 36.42 21.94 -15.91
C LYS A 54 36.69 21.63 -14.45
N ASP A 55 35.96 22.21 -13.50
CA ASP A 55 36.21 22.02 -12.07
C ASP A 55 34.92 21.82 -11.28
N GLU A 56 34.46 20.58 -11.24
CA GLU A 56 33.44 20.17 -10.29
C GLU A 56 34.03 20.11 -8.89
N PHE A 57 33.48 20.83 -7.91
CA PHE A 57 33.90 20.72 -6.51
C PHE A 57 33.72 19.33 -5.95
N ILE A 58 32.59 18.72 -6.32
CA ILE A 58 32.27 17.36 -5.93
C ILE A 58 31.92 16.61 -7.18
N SER A 59 32.60 15.50 -7.44
CA SER A 59 32.24 14.63 -8.56
C SER A 59 30.89 13.93 -8.33
N TYR A 60 30.20 13.66 -9.42
CA TYR A 60 28.93 12.92 -9.40
C TYR A 60 29.05 11.58 -8.64
N GLU A 61 30.13 10.84 -8.84
CA GLU A 61 30.36 9.56 -8.17
C GLU A 61 30.52 9.70 -6.66
N CYS A 62 31.11 10.81 -6.19
CA CYS A 62 31.20 11.08 -4.77
C CYS A 62 29.81 11.29 -4.15
N VAL A 63 28.98 12.11 -4.78
CA VAL A 63 27.60 12.35 -4.35
C VAL A 63 26.78 11.05 -4.36
N LEU A 64 26.88 10.26 -5.42
CA LEU A 64 26.18 8.98 -5.55
C LEU A 64 26.57 7.98 -4.45
N ARG A 65 27.87 7.90 -4.15
CA ARG A 65 28.42 7.05 -3.08
C ARG A 65 27.93 7.47 -1.71
N SER A 66 28.01 8.76 -1.41
CA SER A 66 27.54 9.33 -0.14
C SER A 66 26.04 9.17 0.04
N MET A 67 25.26 9.38 -1.03
CA MET A 67 23.81 9.12 -1.02
C MET A 67 23.49 7.65 -0.73
N LYS A 68 24.14 6.72 -1.42
CA LYS A 68 23.93 5.28 -1.18
C LYS A 68 24.30 4.87 0.24
N LYS A 69 25.43 5.38 0.76
CA LYS A 69 25.88 5.13 2.14
C LYS A 69 24.89 5.66 3.15
N TYR A 70 24.52 6.94 3.04
CA TYR A 70 23.56 7.59 3.95
C TYR A 70 22.21 6.88 3.98
N LEU A 71 21.66 6.52 2.82
CA LEU A 71 20.39 5.82 2.73
C LEU A 71 20.43 4.36 3.22
N LYS A 72 21.59 3.72 3.16
CA LYS A 72 21.81 2.39 3.75
C LYS A 72 21.79 2.45 5.27
N GLU A 73 22.40 3.48 5.84
CA GLU A 73 22.44 3.72 7.29
C GLU A 73 21.11 4.25 7.82
N ASN A 74 20.34 4.98 7.01
CA ASN A 74 19.08 5.63 7.37
C ASN A 74 17.91 5.10 6.55
N LYS A 75 17.54 3.84 6.77
CA LYS A 75 16.45 3.16 6.03
C LYS A 75 15.10 3.85 6.17
N LEU A 76 14.79 4.43 7.34
CA LEU A 76 13.56 5.17 7.57
C LEU A 76 13.47 6.39 6.64
N ILE A 77 14.53 7.19 6.58
CA ILE A 77 14.62 8.37 5.72
C ILE A 77 14.44 7.97 4.25
N LYS A 78 15.11 6.89 3.81
CA LYS A 78 14.93 6.36 2.46
C LYS A 78 13.46 6.08 2.15
N ASN A 79 12.75 5.44 3.07
CA ASN A 79 11.35 5.09 2.87
C ASN A 79 10.42 6.32 2.92
N ILE A 80 10.72 7.31 3.75
CA ILE A 80 9.99 8.59 3.76
C ILE A 80 10.13 9.30 2.41
N ILE A 81 11.33 9.37 1.85
CA ILE A 81 11.57 10.02 0.54
C ILE A 81 10.81 9.29 -0.58
N LEU A 82 10.85 7.95 -0.58
CA LEU A 82 10.27 7.15 -1.67
C LEU A 82 8.76 6.98 -1.57
N HIS A 83 8.21 6.91 -0.37
CA HIS A 83 6.81 6.49 -0.13
C HIS A 83 6.01 7.45 0.73
N GLY A 84 6.61 8.57 1.16
CA GLY A 84 6.00 9.47 2.14
C GLY A 84 6.07 8.95 3.58
N GLU A 85 5.59 9.76 4.53
CA GLU A 85 5.64 9.43 5.96
C GLU A 85 4.79 8.19 6.29
N ASP A 86 3.55 8.14 5.80
CA ASP A 86 2.64 7.02 6.05
C ASP A 86 3.17 5.70 5.48
N GLY A 87 3.71 5.75 4.26
CA GLY A 87 4.32 4.58 3.62
C GLY A 87 5.62 4.12 4.30
N ALA A 88 6.36 5.04 4.92
CA ALA A 88 7.56 4.72 5.70
C ALA A 88 7.19 4.09 7.04
N ILE A 89 6.19 4.65 7.73
CA ILE A 89 5.68 4.13 9.02
C ILE A 89 5.18 2.70 8.84
N SER A 90 4.38 2.44 7.82
CA SER A 90 3.83 1.10 7.56
C SER A 90 4.90 0.02 7.30
N ARG A 91 6.08 0.42 6.79
CA ARG A 91 7.20 -0.50 6.49
C ARG A 91 8.18 -0.67 7.64
N HIS A 92 8.23 0.27 8.57
CA HIS A 92 9.14 0.25 9.71
C HIS A 92 8.51 -0.21 11.02
N LEU A 93 7.21 0.02 11.18
CA LEU A 93 6.51 -0.57 12.32
C LEU A 93 6.44 -2.08 12.07
N PRO A 94 7.02 -2.89 12.95
CA PRO A 94 6.75 -4.31 12.91
C PRO A 94 5.24 -4.47 12.99
N ALA A 95 4.69 -5.44 12.27
CA ALA A 95 3.31 -5.88 12.48
C ALA A 95 3.20 -6.46 13.90
N LEU A 96 3.27 -5.58 14.89
CA LEU A 96 3.04 -5.87 16.30
C LEU A 96 1.54 -5.98 16.49
N GLY A 97 0.96 -7.06 16.04
CA GLY A 97 -0.42 -7.07 16.30
C GLY A 97 -1.09 -8.38 16.06
N VAL A 98 -1.27 -8.98 17.11
CA VAL A 98 -2.47 -9.74 17.35
C VAL A 98 -3.56 -8.70 17.60
N SER A 99 -4.38 -8.36 16.59
CA SER A 99 -5.49 -7.40 16.79
C SER A 99 -6.58 -7.98 17.73
N ASN A 100 -6.56 -9.29 17.99
CA ASN A 100 -7.52 -9.98 18.83
C ASN A 100 -7.36 -9.72 20.36
N TRP A 101 -6.26 -9.12 20.82
CA TRP A 101 -6.13 -8.79 22.26
C TRP A 101 -7.15 -7.75 22.74
N LYS A 102 -7.84 -7.07 21.79
CA LYS A 102 -8.86 -6.05 22.07
C LYS A 102 -10.29 -6.57 22.01
N VAL A 103 -10.48 -7.82 21.57
CA VAL A 103 -11.80 -8.43 21.41
C VAL A 103 -11.99 -9.56 22.42
N SER A 104 -13.18 -9.67 22.96
CA SER A 104 -13.51 -10.63 24.02
C SER A 104 -14.51 -11.69 23.59
N THR A 105 -15.25 -11.46 22.49
CA THR A 105 -16.29 -12.35 22.00
C THR A 105 -16.31 -12.42 20.48
N ILE A 106 -16.96 -13.46 19.94
CA ILE A 106 -17.26 -13.59 18.53
C ILE A 106 -18.16 -12.44 18.06
N ASN A 107 -17.99 -12.02 16.79
CA ASN A 107 -18.75 -10.93 16.17
C ASN A 107 -18.62 -9.57 16.87
N GLU A 108 -17.60 -9.38 17.72
CA GLU A 108 -17.33 -8.07 18.32
C GLU A 108 -16.70 -7.14 17.27
N ILE A 109 -15.67 -7.60 16.56
CA ILE A 109 -15.03 -6.90 15.47
C ILE A 109 -14.85 -7.87 14.30
N VAL A 110 -15.35 -7.49 13.14
CA VAL A 110 -15.15 -8.19 11.87
C VAL A 110 -14.33 -7.31 10.93
N GLU A 111 -13.23 -7.83 10.44
CA GLU A 111 -12.43 -7.17 9.41
C GLU A 111 -12.98 -7.52 8.04
N ILE A 112 -13.17 -6.52 7.17
CA ILE A 112 -13.53 -6.70 5.76
C ILE A 112 -12.44 -6.14 4.86
N ASP A 113 -12.12 -6.89 3.81
CA ASP A 113 -11.16 -6.48 2.80
C ASP A 113 -11.48 -7.10 1.45
N ALA A 114 -10.94 -6.51 0.38
CA ALA A 114 -11.13 -6.97 -0.98
C ALA A 114 -9.78 -7.20 -1.68
N SER A 115 -9.68 -8.29 -2.42
CA SER A 115 -8.49 -8.64 -3.20
C SER A 115 -8.89 -9.21 -4.55
N PRO A 116 -8.20 -8.86 -5.65
CA PRO A 116 -8.44 -9.51 -6.92
C PRO A 116 -8.06 -11.00 -6.84
N LEU A 117 -8.88 -11.86 -7.44
CA LEU A 117 -8.55 -13.27 -7.60
C LEU A 117 -7.33 -13.42 -8.53
N ASP A 118 -6.36 -14.26 -8.16
CA ASP A 118 -5.15 -14.49 -8.97
C ASP A 118 -5.38 -15.41 -10.18
N ALA A 119 -6.63 -15.70 -10.50
CA ALA A 119 -7.05 -16.44 -11.68
C ALA A 119 -7.94 -15.57 -12.60
N ILE A 120 -7.76 -15.77 -13.90
CA ILE A 120 -8.65 -15.21 -14.92
C ILE A 120 -9.71 -16.26 -15.22
N CYS A 121 -10.98 -15.92 -14.98
CA CYS A 121 -12.09 -16.84 -15.17
C CYS A 121 -12.83 -16.52 -16.47
N LYS A 122 -13.22 -17.56 -17.20
CA LYS A 122 -14.17 -17.45 -18.31
C LYS A 122 -15.58 -17.27 -17.75
N VAL A 123 -16.34 -16.34 -18.32
CA VAL A 123 -17.68 -15.99 -17.84
C VAL A 123 -18.70 -16.47 -18.86
N ASP A 124 -19.11 -17.72 -18.76
CA ASP A 124 -20.06 -18.31 -19.72
C ASP A 124 -21.54 -18.07 -19.36
N PHE A 125 -21.87 -17.92 -18.08
CA PHE A 125 -23.26 -17.82 -17.61
C PHE A 125 -23.95 -16.48 -17.95
N ILE A 126 -23.19 -15.45 -18.36
CA ILE A 126 -23.78 -14.17 -18.78
C ILE A 126 -24.65 -14.38 -20.02
N ASN A 127 -24.29 -15.30 -20.89
CA ASN A 127 -25.02 -15.59 -22.12
C ASN A 127 -26.45 -16.10 -21.85
N GLU A 128 -26.61 -16.94 -20.85
CA GLU A 128 -27.92 -17.47 -20.46
C GLU A 128 -28.80 -16.42 -19.77
N THR A 129 -28.19 -15.61 -18.90
CA THR A 129 -28.92 -14.60 -18.11
C THR A 129 -29.37 -13.40 -18.93
N TYR A 130 -28.58 -13.00 -19.94
CA TYR A 130 -28.86 -11.82 -20.77
C TYR A 130 -29.28 -12.14 -22.20
N GLY A 131 -29.48 -13.43 -22.54
CA GLY A 131 -29.96 -13.85 -23.86
C GLY A 131 -28.97 -13.60 -25.01
N LEU A 132 -27.69 -13.45 -24.71
CA LEU A 132 -26.66 -13.23 -25.71
C LEU A 132 -26.31 -14.56 -26.40
N LYS A 133 -26.37 -14.59 -27.72
CA LYS A 133 -26.11 -15.80 -28.53
C LYS A 133 -24.71 -15.77 -29.13
N GLY A 134 -23.98 -16.88 -29.00
CA GLY A 134 -22.74 -17.17 -29.75
C GLY A 134 -21.44 -16.96 -28.98
N ASP A 135 -20.36 -17.45 -29.57
CA ASP A 135 -18.98 -17.39 -29.04
C ASP A 135 -18.42 -15.96 -28.90
N GLU A 136 -19.14 -14.98 -29.40
CA GLU A 136 -18.75 -13.55 -29.38
C GLU A 136 -18.73 -12.93 -27.98
N CYS A 137 -19.24 -13.64 -26.95
CA CYS A 137 -19.39 -13.14 -25.59
C CYS A 137 -18.60 -13.92 -24.55
N SER A 138 -17.56 -14.64 -24.91
CA SER A 138 -16.65 -15.23 -23.93
C SER A 138 -15.79 -14.15 -23.30
N TRP A 139 -16.21 -13.64 -22.19
CA TRP A 139 -15.46 -12.64 -21.43
C TRP A 139 -14.50 -13.33 -20.48
N HIS A 140 -13.25 -12.88 -20.48
CA HIS A 140 -12.29 -13.27 -19.48
C HIS A 140 -12.20 -12.17 -18.46
N LYS A 141 -12.44 -12.49 -17.20
CA LYS A 141 -12.41 -11.51 -16.12
C LYS A 141 -11.71 -12.04 -14.88
N ARG A 142 -11.02 -11.12 -14.22
CA ARG A 142 -10.52 -11.33 -12.87
C ARG A 142 -11.59 -10.87 -11.89
N TYR A 143 -12.14 -11.81 -11.11
CA TYR A 143 -13.10 -11.51 -10.06
C TYR A 143 -12.41 -10.88 -8.85
N THR A 144 -13.21 -10.28 -7.98
CA THR A 144 -12.76 -9.76 -6.69
C THR A 144 -13.27 -10.65 -5.57
N ILE A 145 -12.37 -11.10 -4.71
CA ILE A 145 -12.72 -11.81 -3.49
C ILE A 145 -12.91 -10.78 -2.39
N ILE A 146 -14.08 -10.76 -1.76
CA ILE A 146 -14.37 -9.95 -0.58
C ILE A 146 -14.39 -10.90 0.61
N SER A 147 -13.55 -10.63 1.59
CA SER A 147 -13.38 -11.44 2.79
C SER A 147 -13.90 -10.70 4.01
N LEU A 148 -14.67 -11.39 4.85
CA LEU A 148 -15.04 -10.92 6.19
C LEU A 148 -14.51 -11.94 7.19
N ILE A 149 -13.71 -11.46 8.18
CA ILE A 149 -13.06 -12.30 9.18
C ILE A 149 -13.40 -11.80 10.57
N ASP A 150 -13.96 -12.68 11.39
CA ASP A 150 -14.10 -12.41 12.81
C ASP A 150 -12.76 -12.45 13.49
N THR A 151 -12.38 -11.34 14.12
CA THR A 151 -11.04 -11.18 14.71
C THR A 151 -10.84 -12.02 15.97
N TYR A 152 -11.91 -12.42 16.65
CA TYR A 152 -11.83 -13.27 17.83
C TYR A 152 -11.64 -14.75 17.46
N SER A 153 -12.47 -15.29 16.59
CA SER A 153 -12.44 -16.72 16.22
C SER A 153 -11.53 -17.04 15.05
N GLY A 154 -11.17 -16.03 14.22
CA GLY A 154 -10.46 -16.21 12.96
C GLY A 154 -11.31 -16.87 11.86
N VAL A 155 -12.61 -17.04 12.07
CA VAL A 155 -13.54 -17.57 11.06
C VAL A 155 -13.67 -16.57 9.92
N ALA A 156 -13.56 -17.07 8.70
CA ALA A 156 -13.62 -16.26 7.49
C ALA A 156 -14.82 -16.62 6.61
N SER A 157 -15.48 -15.61 6.06
CA SER A 157 -16.46 -15.72 4.99
C SER A 157 -15.90 -15.08 3.73
N PHE A 158 -15.98 -15.76 2.61
CA PHE A 158 -15.53 -15.25 1.32
C PHE A 158 -16.72 -15.09 0.37
N TYR A 159 -16.74 -13.98 -0.34
CA TYR A 159 -17.71 -13.70 -1.40
C TYR A 159 -16.97 -13.37 -2.69
N LEU A 160 -17.34 -14.01 -3.78
CA LEU A 160 -16.79 -13.73 -5.10
C LEU A 160 -17.67 -12.70 -5.81
N GLY A 161 -17.18 -11.48 -5.86
CA GLY A 161 -17.85 -10.36 -6.52
C GLY A 161 -17.30 -10.13 -7.93
N PHE A 162 -18.12 -9.53 -8.77
CA PHE A 162 -17.73 -9.17 -10.13
C PHE A 162 -16.70 -8.01 -10.14
N SER A 163 -16.76 -7.16 -9.15
CA SER A 163 -15.87 -6.02 -8.91
C SER A 163 -15.91 -5.63 -7.43
N GLU A 164 -15.00 -4.80 -7.01
CA GLU A 164 -15.05 -4.12 -5.72
C GLU A 164 -16.02 -2.94 -5.80
N ASP A 165 -17.31 -3.23 -5.74
CA ASP A 165 -18.38 -2.24 -5.73
C ASP A 165 -19.26 -2.37 -4.49
N SER A 166 -20.09 -1.35 -4.24
CA SER A 166 -20.95 -1.29 -3.07
C SER A 166 -21.97 -2.44 -2.99
N LEU A 167 -22.42 -2.96 -4.13
CA LEU A 167 -23.35 -4.07 -4.20
C LEU A 167 -22.69 -5.40 -3.81
N SER A 168 -21.48 -5.63 -4.34
CA SER A 168 -20.68 -6.82 -3.99
C SER A 168 -20.33 -6.82 -2.51
N ILE A 169 -19.96 -5.66 -1.94
CA ILE A 169 -19.72 -5.51 -0.51
C ILE A 169 -20.98 -5.79 0.32
N ALA A 170 -22.11 -5.22 -0.07
CA ALA A 170 -23.38 -5.46 0.62
C ALA A 170 -23.78 -6.95 0.61
N ARG A 171 -23.58 -7.65 -0.52
CA ARG A 171 -23.82 -9.10 -0.64
C ARG A 171 -22.86 -9.91 0.22
N ALA A 172 -21.59 -9.52 0.29
CA ALA A 172 -20.62 -10.17 1.16
C ALA A 172 -21.01 -10.04 2.64
N ILE A 173 -21.43 -8.85 3.07
CA ILE A 173 -21.92 -8.59 4.43
C ILE A 173 -23.18 -9.42 4.71
N ALA A 174 -24.14 -9.43 3.79
CA ALA A 174 -25.37 -10.23 3.93
C ALA A 174 -25.06 -11.73 4.05
N LYS A 175 -24.13 -12.25 3.24
CA LYS A 175 -23.68 -13.65 3.33
C LYS A 175 -23.05 -13.94 4.70
N TYR A 176 -22.19 -13.07 5.19
CA TYR A 176 -21.57 -13.22 6.51
C TYR A 176 -22.65 -13.27 7.60
N ILE A 177 -23.54 -12.30 7.61
CA ILE A 177 -24.62 -12.18 8.61
C ILE A 177 -25.52 -13.39 8.61
N SER A 178 -25.90 -13.90 7.43
CA SER A 178 -26.76 -15.08 7.32
C SER A 178 -26.13 -16.36 7.86
N THR A 179 -24.79 -16.41 7.92
CA THR A 179 -24.05 -17.61 8.35
C THR A 179 -23.59 -17.50 9.80
N TYR A 180 -23.13 -16.34 10.23
CA TYR A 180 -22.43 -16.16 11.51
C TYR A 180 -23.08 -15.16 12.46
N GLY A 181 -24.12 -14.47 12.01
CA GLY A 181 -24.82 -13.45 12.79
C GLY A 181 -24.30 -12.03 12.54
N VAL A 182 -24.97 -11.07 13.17
CA VAL A 182 -24.68 -9.63 12.98
C VAL A 182 -23.47 -9.23 13.82
N PRO A 183 -22.41 -8.67 13.22
CA PRO A 183 -21.28 -8.16 13.97
C PRO A 183 -21.61 -6.84 14.67
N LYS A 184 -20.94 -6.54 15.79
CA LYS A 184 -21.06 -5.23 16.45
C LYS A 184 -20.37 -4.13 15.67
N CYS A 185 -19.17 -4.43 15.14
CA CYS A 185 -18.35 -3.46 14.42
C CYS A 185 -17.70 -4.10 13.20
N ILE A 186 -17.65 -3.36 12.10
CA ILE A 186 -16.89 -3.73 10.90
C ILE A 186 -15.73 -2.76 10.72
N HIS A 187 -14.53 -3.31 10.61
CA HIS A 187 -13.32 -2.57 10.25
C HIS A 187 -12.99 -2.80 8.77
N SER A 188 -12.81 -1.72 8.00
CA SER A 188 -12.33 -1.79 6.61
C SER A 188 -11.13 -0.87 6.41
N ASP A 189 -10.50 -0.93 5.24
CA ASP A 189 -9.64 0.13 4.76
C ASP A 189 -10.46 1.36 4.30
N ASN A 190 -9.74 2.39 3.81
CA ASN A 190 -10.35 3.60 3.26
C ASN A 190 -10.77 3.45 1.79
N GLY A 191 -11.03 2.24 1.30
CA GLY A 191 -11.49 1.99 -0.07
C GLY A 191 -12.79 2.72 -0.37
N LYS A 192 -12.88 3.35 -1.55
CA LYS A 192 -14.06 4.16 -1.94
C LYS A 192 -15.37 3.38 -1.91
N ALA A 193 -15.30 2.09 -2.21
CA ALA A 193 -16.47 1.22 -2.24
C ALA A 193 -17.05 0.99 -0.84
N PHE A 194 -16.17 0.82 0.17
CA PHE A 194 -16.56 0.66 1.57
C PHE A 194 -17.13 1.97 2.15
N LEU A 195 -16.62 3.11 1.71
CA LEU A 195 -17.08 4.44 2.14
C LEU A 195 -18.35 4.91 1.41
N SER A 196 -18.90 4.12 0.51
CA SER A 196 -20.08 4.47 -0.26
C SER A 196 -21.31 4.72 0.63
N LYS A 197 -22.17 5.65 0.22
CA LYS A 197 -23.42 5.97 0.93
C LYS A 197 -24.28 4.74 1.14
N ASN A 198 -24.34 3.84 0.16
CA ASN A 198 -25.18 2.65 0.21
C ASN A 198 -24.70 1.66 1.28
N VAL A 199 -23.39 1.43 1.38
CA VAL A 199 -22.83 0.53 2.40
C VAL A 199 -23.01 1.13 3.79
N LYS A 200 -22.75 2.43 3.96
CA LYS A 200 -22.98 3.12 5.24
C LYS A 200 -24.45 3.04 5.69
N ALA A 201 -25.39 3.35 4.80
CA ALA A 201 -26.80 3.25 5.11
C ALA A 201 -27.25 1.81 5.44
N LEU A 202 -26.64 0.81 4.82
CA LEU A 202 -26.87 -0.61 5.16
C LEU A 202 -26.41 -0.91 6.59
N LEU A 203 -25.18 -0.50 6.94
CA LEU A 203 -24.62 -0.76 8.26
C LEU A 203 -25.40 -0.02 9.37
N GLU A 204 -25.79 1.23 9.13
CA GLU A 204 -26.64 2.00 10.04
C GLU A 204 -27.98 1.31 10.31
N ARG A 205 -28.65 0.82 9.25
CA ARG A 205 -29.93 0.09 9.38
C ARG A 205 -29.80 -1.23 10.16
N LEU A 206 -28.64 -1.86 10.08
CA LEU A 206 -28.35 -3.10 10.80
C LEU A 206 -27.78 -2.84 12.20
N ASN A 207 -27.63 -1.58 12.59
CA ASN A 207 -26.99 -1.15 13.85
C ASN A 207 -25.58 -1.72 14.03
N ILE A 208 -24.79 -1.69 12.95
CA ILE A 208 -23.41 -2.13 12.91
C ILE A 208 -22.51 -0.91 12.90
N ASP A 209 -21.61 -0.80 13.88
CA ASP A 209 -20.60 0.25 13.90
C ASP A 209 -19.60 0.04 12.76
N TYR A 210 -19.16 1.15 12.18
CA TYR A 210 -18.18 1.11 11.09
C TYR A 210 -16.96 1.95 11.43
N LYS A 211 -15.78 1.35 11.24
CA LYS A 211 -14.50 2.02 11.45
C LYS A 211 -13.58 1.84 10.26
N ALA A 212 -13.28 2.95 9.57
CA ALA A 212 -12.23 2.97 8.56
C ALA A 212 -10.86 2.99 9.25
N MET A 213 -9.98 2.06 8.89
CA MET A 213 -8.61 2.02 9.40
C MET A 213 -7.74 3.02 8.63
N PRO A 214 -6.69 3.58 9.25
CA PRO A 214 -5.79 4.50 8.57
C PRO A 214 -5.20 3.88 7.30
N ALA A 215 -5.04 4.70 6.27
CA ALA A 215 -4.38 4.28 5.04
C ALA A 215 -2.96 3.76 5.34
N TYR A 216 -2.53 2.76 4.58
CA TYR A 216 -1.20 2.11 4.74
C TYR A 216 -0.94 1.43 6.08
N SER A 217 -1.97 1.13 6.86
CA SER A 217 -1.83 0.38 8.10
C SER A 217 -1.91 -1.14 7.88
N GLY A 218 -1.04 -1.70 7.03
CA GLY A 218 -0.96 -3.15 6.79
C GLY A 218 -0.76 -3.99 8.06
N TRP A 219 -0.23 -3.36 9.11
CA TRP A 219 -0.14 -3.96 10.45
C TRP A 219 -1.49 -4.08 11.18
N SER A 220 -2.52 -3.41 10.70
CA SER A 220 -3.85 -3.39 11.33
C SER A 220 -4.78 -4.53 10.89
N LYS A 221 -4.43 -5.26 9.81
CA LYS A 221 -5.25 -6.34 9.22
C LYS A 221 -4.48 -7.65 8.95
N PRO A 222 -3.68 -8.16 9.89
CA PRO A 222 -2.84 -9.34 9.63
C PRO A 222 -3.67 -10.60 9.36
N TYR A 223 -4.88 -10.70 9.92
CA TYR A 223 -5.76 -11.85 9.73
C TYR A 223 -6.27 -11.95 8.30
N VAL A 224 -6.78 -10.85 7.76
CA VAL A 224 -7.35 -10.81 6.41
C VAL A 224 -6.28 -11.11 5.36
N GLU A 225 -5.10 -10.48 5.49
CA GLU A 225 -3.99 -10.70 4.55
C GLU A 225 -3.51 -12.16 4.54
N ASN A 226 -3.38 -12.78 5.71
CA ASN A 226 -2.98 -14.18 5.80
C ASN A 226 -4.04 -15.11 5.22
N LYS A 227 -5.33 -14.84 5.48
CA LYS A 227 -6.43 -15.65 4.93
C LYS A 227 -6.56 -15.52 3.42
N PHE A 228 -6.30 -14.34 2.84
CA PHE A 228 -6.21 -14.21 1.38
C PHE A 228 -5.08 -15.05 0.80
N LYS A 229 -3.89 -15.04 1.41
CA LYS A 229 -2.77 -15.89 0.98
C LYS A 229 -3.12 -17.37 1.06
N ASP A 230 -3.71 -17.82 2.16
CA ASP A 230 -4.12 -19.20 2.34
C ASP A 230 -5.16 -19.62 1.29
N LEU A 231 -6.18 -18.76 1.07
CA LEU A 231 -7.22 -19.01 0.08
C LEU A 231 -6.64 -19.04 -1.33
N GLN A 232 -5.83 -18.05 -1.70
CA GLN A 232 -5.25 -17.98 -3.05
C GLN A 232 -4.32 -19.16 -3.31
N ASN A 233 -3.45 -19.50 -2.37
CA ASN A 233 -2.56 -20.66 -2.50
C ASN A 233 -3.32 -21.98 -2.61
N SER A 234 -4.42 -22.13 -1.87
CA SER A 234 -5.23 -23.35 -1.88
C SER A 234 -6.13 -23.43 -3.11
N LEU A 235 -6.74 -22.31 -3.51
CA LEU A 235 -7.71 -22.25 -4.61
C LEU A 235 -7.01 -22.22 -5.96
N THR A 236 -6.08 -21.27 -6.17
CA THR A 236 -5.45 -21.07 -7.48
C THR A 236 -4.53 -22.22 -7.87
N ALA A 237 -3.88 -22.88 -6.90
CA ALA A 237 -3.07 -24.06 -7.15
C ALA A 237 -3.88 -25.27 -7.69
N ASN A 238 -5.20 -25.29 -7.44
CA ASN A 238 -6.10 -26.37 -7.82
C ASN A 238 -7.06 -26.00 -8.96
N LEU A 239 -7.07 -24.73 -9.41
CA LEU A 239 -7.82 -24.33 -10.59
C LEU A 239 -7.03 -24.72 -11.83
N VAL A 240 -7.62 -25.63 -12.61
CA VAL A 240 -7.13 -25.94 -13.96
C VAL A 240 -7.53 -24.79 -14.86
N GLY A 241 -6.54 -23.99 -15.30
CA GLY A 241 -6.69 -22.90 -16.26
C GLY A 241 -6.79 -23.38 -17.70
#